data_88b3b06604dd7feed7bc255cf6a117ec
#
_entry.id   88b3b06604dd7feed7bc255cf6a117ec
#
_cell.length_a   1.000
_cell.length_b   1.000
_cell.length_c   1.000
_cell.angle_alpha   90.00
_cell.angle_beta   90.00
_cell.angle_gamma   90.00
#
_symmetry.space_group_name_H-M   'P 1'
#
loop_
_entity.id
_entity.type
_entity.pdbx_description
1 polymer ?
#
loop_
_entity_poly.entity_id
_entity_poly.type
_entity_poly.pdbx_seq_one_letter_code
_entity_poly.pdbx_strand_id
1 'polypeptide(L)'
;MNMQEIEERLGLMVPEEFEKHAIPASQMLADAKPEIKGLGEEQVEHTKEKVFNNIVEFIEAEGYPTEFDVYFDKTKINDLVASILLPIVIAFRRETGRELHLQRELDTISTNFIGVKGRKFVFVVEAAMLSIGQAKRGCMLALKEMGDNNPGGVVYGLVTSGDVWQIIRYQREIFTQTDPIEVVFRTMERNKAKWLKESSIIVNFLHAALRSEGFVAA
;
A
#
# COMPACT_ATOMS: atom_id res chain seq x y z
N MET A 1 -8.98 18.62 10.64
CA MET A 1 -9.81 18.68 9.43
C MET A 1 -11.01 17.76 9.66
N ASN A 2 -12.24 18.25 9.57
CA ASN A 2 -13.42 17.43 9.78
C ASN A 2 -13.81 16.69 8.49
N MET A 3 -14.72 15.73 8.59
CA MET A 3 -15.14 14.88 7.48
C MET A 3 -15.76 15.66 6.32
N GLN A 4 -16.54 16.67 6.64
CA GLN A 4 -17.23 17.52 5.68
C GLN A 4 -16.24 18.36 4.84
N GLU A 5 -15.15 18.87 5.48
CA GLU A 5 -14.06 19.55 4.78
C GLU A 5 -13.30 18.62 3.81
N ILE A 6 -13.21 17.34 4.16
CA ILE A 6 -12.58 16.32 3.31
C ILE A 6 -13.45 16.04 2.08
N GLU A 7 -14.74 15.84 2.27
CA GLU A 7 -15.71 15.60 1.21
C GLU A 7 -15.81 16.80 0.25
N GLU A 8 -15.84 18.01 0.77
CA GLU A 8 -15.82 19.24 -0.03
C GLU A 8 -14.53 19.39 -0.84
N ARG A 9 -13.36 19.12 -0.25
CA ARG A 9 -12.07 19.19 -0.95
C ARG A 9 -11.91 18.13 -2.03
N LEU A 10 -12.44 16.94 -1.82
CA LEU A 10 -12.37 15.88 -2.80
C LEU A 10 -13.39 16.06 -3.94
N GLY A 11 -14.39 16.93 -3.77
CA GLY A 11 -15.52 17.02 -4.70
C GLY A 11 -16.26 15.71 -4.85
N LEU A 12 -16.12 14.83 -3.86
CA LEU A 12 -16.64 13.47 -3.89
C LEU A 12 -17.91 13.43 -3.05
N MET A 13 -19.03 13.24 -3.71
CA MET A 13 -20.19 12.59 -3.09
C MET A 13 -19.83 11.10 -2.98
N VAL A 14 -19.22 10.75 -1.87
CA VAL A 14 -18.63 9.45 -1.63
C VAL A 14 -19.47 8.66 -0.70
N PRO A 15 -19.34 7.68 -0.03
CA PRO A 15 -18.55 6.47 -0.14
C PRO A 15 -19.30 5.25 -0.72
N GLU A 16 -20.63 5.31 -0.80
CA GLU A 16 -21.42 4.13 -1.17
C GLU A 16 -21.14 3.63 -2.59
N GLU A 17 -20.94 4.52 -3.56
CA GLU A 17 -20.63 4.12 -4.93
C GLU A 17 -19.19 3.63 -5.09
N PHE A 18 -18.24 4.25 -4.38
CA PHE A 18 -16.85 3.83 -4.41
C PHE A 18 -16.65 2.44 -3.79
N GLU A 19 -17.33 2.15 -2.67
CA GLU A 19 -17.26 0.83 -2.04
C GLU A 19 -17.95 -0.28 -2.85
N LYS A 20 -18.95 0.06 -3.65
CA LYS A 20 -19.67 -0.90 -4.52
C LYS A 20 -18.86 -1.35 -5.74
N HIS A 21 -17.79 -0.65 -6.11
CA HIS A 21 -17.03 -0.88 -7.34
C HIS A 21 -15.57 -1.28 -7.08
N ALA A 22 -15.35 -2.18 -6.15
CA ALA A 22 -14.04 -2.79 -5.96
C ALA A 22 -13.75 -3.77 -7.10
N ILE A 23 -12.47 -3.82 -7.52
CA ILE A 23 -11.98 -4.76 -8.53
C ILE A 23 -10.97 -5.73 -7.92
N PRO A 24 -10.79 -6.94 -8.46
CA PRO A 24 -9.72 -7.82 -8.01
C PRO A 24 -8.35 -7.15 -8.10
N ALA A 25 -7.49 -7.35 -7.09
CA ALA A 25 -6.13 -6.81 -7.10
C ALA A 25 -5.32 -7.28 -8.32
N SER A 26 -5.57 -8.50 -8.81
CA SER A 26 -4.98 -9.04 -10.03
C SER A 26 -5.37 -8.24 -11.28
N GLN A 27 -6.59 -7.73 -11.34
CA GLN A 27 -7.05 -6.87 -12.43
C GLN A 27 -6.33 -5.53 -12.40
N MET A 28 -6.29 -4.87 -11.24
CA MET A 28 -5.58 -3.60 -11.10
C MET A 28 -4.08 -3.74 -11.40
N LEU A 29 -3.45 -4.85 -11.02
CA LEU A 29 -2.07 -5.14 -11.36
C LEU A 29 -1.88 -5.38 -12.86
N ALA A 30 -2.82 -6.07 -13.52
CA ALA A 30 -2.77 -6.29 -14.97
C ALA A 30 -2.90 -4.97 -15.73
N ASP A 31 -3.75 -4.08 -15.28
CA ASP A 31 -3.91 -2.73 -15.86
C ASP A 31 -2.63 -1.87 -15.72
N ALA A 32 -1.86 -2.10 -14.64
CA ALA A 32 -0.60 -1.38 -14.39
C ALA A 32 0.61 -1.96 -15.17
N LYS A 33 0.56 -3.21 -15.59
CA LYS A 33 1.68 -3.92 -16.25
C LYS A 33 2.22 -3.31 -17.54
N PRO A 34 1.41 -2.71 -18.44
CA PRO A 34 1.93 -2.11 -19.68
C PRO A 34 2.95 -0.98 -19.46
N GLU A 35 2.90 -0.35 -18.30
CA GLU A 35 3.77 0.77 -17.93
C GLU A 35 5.09 0.30 -17.25
N ILE A 36 5.21 -1.01 -16.99
CA ILE A 36 6.28 -1.57 -16.17
C ILE A 36 7.29 -2.32 -17.02
N LYS A 37 8.44 -1.74 -17.31
CA LYS A 37 9.58 -2.45 -17.88
C LYS A 37 10.53 -2.94 -16.77
N GLY A 38 10.67 -4.25 -16.70
CA GLY A 38 11.85 -5.02 -16.26
C GLY A 38 12.24 -5.03 -14.76
N LEU A 39 11.60 -5.81 -13.87
CA LEU A 39 12.29 -6.60 -12.84
C LEU A 39 12.36 -8.03 -13.31
N GLY A 40 13.46 -8.69 -13.06
CA GLY A 40 13.51 -10.13 -13.22
C GLY A 40 12.47 -10.75 -12.29
N GLU A 41 11.64 -11.64 -12.80
CA GLU A 41 10.64 -12.37 -12.01
C GLU A 41 11.31 -13.03 -10.78
N GLU A 42 12.54 -13.49 -10.92
CA GLU A 42 13.35 -14.07 -9.85
C GLU A 42 13.55 -13.13 -8.66
N GLN A 43 13.81 -11.84 -8.91
CA GLN A 43 14.00 -10.86 -7.84
C GLN A 43 12.70 -10.55 -7.10
N VAL A 44 11.57 -10.54 -7.81
CA VAL A 44 10.25 -10.38 -7.18
C VAL A 44 9.93 -11.57 -6.30
N GLU A 45 10.17 -12.79 -6.77
CA GLU A 45 9.95 -14.02 -5.99
C GLU A 45 10.85 -14.07 -4.76
N HIS A 46 12.13 -13.70 -4.88
CA HIS A 46 13.02 -13.59 -3.73
C HIS A 46 12.51 -12.53 -2.71
N THR A 47 12.00 -11.42 -3.20
CA THR A 47 11.44 -10.38 -2.33
C THR A 47 10.18 -10.86 -1.61
N LYS A 48 9.31 -11.62 -2.29
CA LYS A 48 8.13 -12.25 -1.66
C LYS A 48 8.53 -13.17 -0.51
N GLU A 49 9.51 -14.04 -0.73
CA GLU A 49 10.00 -14.92 0.33
C GLU A 49 10.55 -14.15 1.53
N LYS A 50 11.28 -13.08 1.27
CA LYS A 50 11.82 -12.22 2.33
C LYS A 50 10.73 -11.51 3.12
N VAL A 51 9.72 -10.98 2.43
CA VAL A 51 8.56 -10.35 3.08
C VAL A 51 7.80 -11.37 3.93
N PHE A 52 7.56 -12.57 3.39
CA PHE A 52 6.93 -13.65 4.15
C PHE A 52 7.67 -13.97 5.44
N ASN A 53 8.99 -14.18 5.35
CA ASN A 53 9.82 -14.51 6.53
C ASN A 53 9.79 -13.37 7.57
N ASN A 54 9.89 -12.12 7.13
CA ASN A 54 9.82 -10.97 8.03
C ASN A 54 8.46 -10.88 8.76
N ILE A 55 7.36 -11.20 8.09
CA ILE A 55 6.02 -11.22 8.72
C ILE A 55 5.95 -12.35 9.75
N VAL A 56 6.46 -13.55 9.43
CA VAL A 56 6.47 -14.68 10.37
C VAL A 56 7.30 -14.34 11.60
N GLU A 57 8.52 -13.82 11.42
CA GLU A 57 9.40 -13.39 12.51
C GLU A 57 8.73 -12.29 13.37
N PHE A 58 8.02 -11.36 12.74
CA PHE A 58 7.27 -10.32 13.46
C PHE A 58 6.15 -10.95 14.32
N ILE A 59 5.38 -11.88 13.76
CA ILE A 59 4.29 -12.56 14.49
C ILE A 59 4.84 -13.39 15.66
N GLU A 60 5.99 -14.05 15.49
CA GLU A 60 6.65 -14.79 16.56
C GLU A 60 7.08 -13.87 17.71
N ALA A 61 7.58 -12.67 17.39
CA ALA A 61 8.09 -11.73 18.39
C ALA A 61 6.97 -10.93 19.07
N GLU A 62 5.99 -10.44 18.32
CA GLU A 62 5.02 -9.42 18.76
C GLU A 62 3.59 -9.94 18.88
N GLY A 63 3.31 -11.14 18.34
CA GLY A 63 1.98 -11.72 18.26
C GLY A 63 1.24 -11.35 16.96
N TYR A 64 0.08 -11.99 16.79
CA TYR A 64 -0.78 -11.75 15.63
C TYR A 64 -1.56 -10.44 15.79
N PRO A 65 -1.64 -9.59 14.75
CA PRO A 65 -2.41 -8.36 14.80
C PRO A 65 -3.90 -8.68 14.97
N THR A 66 -4.49 -8.23 16.05
CA THR A 66 -5.90 -8.44 16.33
C THR A 66 -6.48 -7.26 17.12
N GLU A 67 -7.66 -6.81 16.74
CA GLU A 67 -8.39 -5.75 17.45
C GLU A 67 -8.74 -6.13 18.91
N PHE A 68 -8.70 -7.43 19.23
CA PHE A 68 -8.94 -7.94 20.58
C PHE A 68 -7.70 -7.91 21.46
N ASP A 69 -6.53 -7.66 20.90
CA ASP A 69 -5.30 -7.55 21.68
C ASP A 69 -5.06 -6.09 22.05
N VAL A 70 -5.36 -5.75 23.29
CA VAL A 70 -5.12 -4.40 23.86
C VAL A 70 -3.66 -3.96 23.82
N TYR A 71 -2.74 -4.90 23.61
CA TYR A 71 -1.30 -4.65 23.46
C TYR A 71 -0.88 -4.46 21.99
N PHE A 72 -1.76 -4.73 21.03
CA PHE A 72 -1.49 -4.50 19.61
C PHE A 72 -1.82 -3.06 19.26
N ASP A 73 -0.92 -2.16 19.60
CA ASP A 73 -1.08 -0.73 19.43
C ASP A 73 -0.63 -0.24 18.04
N LYS A 74 -0.76 1.06 17.82
CA LYS A 74 -0.36 1.75 16.58
C LYS A 74 1.11 1.49 16.22
N THR A 75 1.98 1.40 17.20
CA THR A 75 3.42 1.19 17.00
C THR A 75 3.66 -0.17 16.35
N LYS A 76 3.01 -1.21 16.87
CA LYS A 76 3.11 -2.56 16.32
C LYS A 76 2.55 -2.67 14.90
N ILE A 77 1.41 -2.02 14.61
CA ILE A 77 0.88 -1.96 13.24
C ILE A 77 1.91 -1.30 12.30
N ASN A 78 2.50 -0.20 12.73
CA ASN A 78 3.51 0.50 11.95
C ASN A 78 4.77 -0.34 11.72
N ASP A 79 5.21 -1.07 12.72
CA ASP A 79 6.40 -1.93 12.61
C ASP A 79 6.12 -3.14 11.72
N LEU A 80 4.92 -3.72 11.79
CA LEU A 80 4.47 -4.74 10.84
C LEU A 80 4.43 -4.19 9.41
N VAL A 81 3.84 -3.01 9.18
CA VAL A 81 3.84 -2.36 7.86
C VAL A 81 5.27 -2.11 7.38
N ALA A 82 6.14 -1.61 8.24
CA ALA A 82 7.55 -1.40 7.90
C ALA A 82 8.26 -2.72 7.55
N SER A 83 7.98 -3.82 8.26
CA SER A 83 8.55 -5.14 7.97
C SER A 83 8.20 -5.66 6.57
N ILE A 84 7.04 -5.24 6.04
CA ILE A 84 6.59 -5.56 4.69
C ILE A 84 7.22 -4.61 3.66
N LEU A 85 7.24 -3.31 3.92
CA LEU A 85 7.68 -2.30 2.96
C LEU A 85 9.20 -2.27 2.77
N LEU A 86 9.97 -2.40 3.84
CA LEU A 86 11.43 -2.25 3.80
C LEU A 86 12.12 -3.23 2.85
N PRO A 87 11.81 -4.55 2.84
CA PRO A 87 12.42 -5.48 1.88
C PRO A 87 12.19 -5.09 0.43
N ILE A 88 10.98 -4.59 0.12
CA ILE A 88 10.57 -4.20 -1.22
C ILE A 88 11.34 -2.95 -1.67
N VAL A 89 11.39 -1.93 -0.81
CA VAL A 89 12.13 -0.69 -1.08
C VAL A 89 13.62 -0.97 -1.25
N ILE A 90 14.21 -1.81 -0.40
CA ILE A 90 15.63 -2.19 -0.48
C ILE A 90 15.91 -2.96 -1.77
N ALA A 91 15.07 -3.93 -2.14
CA ALA A 91 15.21 -4.70 -3.37
C ALA A 91 15.16 -3.77 -4.59
N PHE A 92 14.18 -2.87 -4.65
CA PHE A 92 14.05 -1.89 -5.71
C PHE A 92 15.29 -0.98 -5.83
N ARG A 93 15.78 -0.44 -4.71
CA ARG A 93 16.98 0.42 -4.71
C ARG A 93 18.23 -0.31 -5.22
N ARG A 94 18.44 -1.54 -4.76
CA ARG A 94 19.61 -2.36 -5.16
C ARG A 94 19.60 -2.68 -6.64
N GLU A 95 18.44 -2.96 -7.18
CA GLU A 95 18.29 -3.36 -8.57
C GLU A 95 18.37 -2.17 -9.54
N THR A 96 17.72 -1.08 -9.18
CA THR A 96 17.58 0.07 -10.10
C THR A 96 18.67 1.12 -9.91
N GLY A 97 19.42 1.08 -8.82
CA GLY A 97 20.35 2.16 -8.42
C GLY A 97 19.66 3.48 -8.10
N ARG A 98 18.32 3.50 -8.03
CA ARG A 98 17.53 4.72 -7.85
C ARG A 98 17.38 5.06 -6.37
N GLU A 99 17.52 6.33 -6.04
CA GLU A 99 17.23 6.81 -4.69
C GLU A 99 15.71 6.80 -4.46
N LEU A 100 15.30 6.03 -3.47
CA LEU A 100 13.94 5.98 -2.95
C LEU A 100 14.02 6.08 -1.44
N HIS A 101 13.30 7.04 -0.88
CA HIS A 101 13.23 7.22 0.56
C HIS A 101 11.83 6.87 1.05
N LEU A 102 11.75 6.12 2.13
CA LEU A 102 10.52 5.87 2.85
C LEU A 102 10.45 6.90 4.00
N GLN A 103 9.53 7.84 3.88
CA GLN A 103 9.23 8.81 4.92
C GLN A 103 8.10 8.28 5.80
N ARG A 104 8.16 8.57 7.08
CA ARG A 104 7.07 8.30 8.03
C ARG A 104 6.52 9.63 8.51
N GLU A 105 5.23 9.84 8.29
CA GLU A 105 4.48 10.92 8.90
C GLU A 105 3.55 10.33 9.95
N LEU A 106 3.68 10.83 11.17
CA LEU A 106 2.88 10.37 12.32
C LEU A 106 1.81 11.42 12.59
N ASP A 107 0.58 11.07 12.31
CA ASP A 107 -0.59 11.83 12.77
C ASP A 107 -1.20 11.12 13.99
N THR A 108 -2.06 11.83 14.74
CA THR A 108 -2.73 11.30 15.93
C THR A 108 -3.64 10.11 15.63
N ILE A 109 -4.15 9.99 14.41
CA ILE A 109 -5.15 8.99 14.01
C ILE A 109 -4.59 7.95 13.05
N SER A 110 -3.62 8.30 12.22
CA SER A 110 -3.05 7.43 11.19
C SER A 110 -1.54 7.60 11.08
N THR A 111 -0.89 6.68 10.41
CA THR A 111 0.52 6.78 10.04
C THR A 111 0.66 6.61 8.56
N ASN A 112 1.27 7.58 7.93
CA ASN A 112 1.56 7.55 6.52
C ASN A 112 2.99 7.10 6.28
N PHE A 113 3.16 6.09 5.43
CA PHE A 113 4.44 5.77 4.81
C PHE A 113 4.42 6.29 3.38
N ILE A 114 5.29 7.22 3.09
CA ILE A 114 5.35 7.85 1.78
C ILE A 114 6.62 7.42 1.06
N GLY A 115 6.46 6.79 -0.09
CA GLY A 115 7.56 6.48 -0.99
C GLY A 115 7.87 7.69 -1.86
N VAL A 116 9.06 8.30 -1.67
CA VAL A 116 9.48 9.48 -2.41
C VAL A 116 10.67 9.14 -3.29
N LYS A 117 10.55 9.40 -4.61
CA LYS A 117 11.60 9.24 -5.60
C LYS A 117 11.97 10.60 -6.18
N GLY A 118 13.11 11.13 -5.76
CA GLY A 118 13.49 12.50 -6.08
C GLY A 118 12.51 13.50 -5.43
N ARG A 119 11.78 14.26 -6.28
CA ARG A 119 10.72 15.19 -5.82
C ARG A 119 9.29 14.67 -6.09
N LYS A 120 9.14 13.43 -6.56
CA LYS A 120 7.84 12.86 -6.92
C LYS A 120 7.40 11.85 -5.87
N PHE A 121 6.15 11.91 -5.50
CA PHE A 121 5.51 10.90 -4.68
C PHE A 121 5.16 9.69 -5.54
N VAL A 122 5.44 8.50 -5.05
CA VAL A 122 5.23 7.25 -5.80
C VAL A 122 4.04 6.49 -5.24
N PHE A 123 3.97 6.37 -3.93
CA PHE A 123 2.85 5.76 -3.22
C PHE A 123 2.72 6.31 -1.80
N VAL A 124 1.54 6.16 -1.22
CA VAL A 124 1.27 6.38 0.20
C VAL A 124 0.69 5.10 0.81
N VAL A 125 1.07 4.81 2.04
CA VAL A 125 0.47 3.72 2.84
C VAL A 125 -0.10 4.32 4.11
N GLU A 126 -1.40 4.21 4.25
CA GLU A 126 -2.16 4.69 5.40
C GLU A 126 -2.46 3.51 6.33
N ALA A 127 -1.84 3.48 7.50
CA ALA A 127 -2.08 2.47 8.51
C ALA A 127 -3.25 2.87 9.41
N ALA A 128 -4.34 2.12 9.33
CA ALA A 128 -5.55 2.37 10.11
C ALA A 128 -5.42 1.86 11.53
N MET A 129 -5.67 2.72 12.50
CA MET A 129 -5.75 2.35 13.91
C MET A 129 -7.18 2.08 14.39
N LEU A 130 -8.11 2.89 13.94
CA LEU A 130 -9.49 2.87 14.44
C LEU A 130 -10.52 2.48 13.38
N SER A 131 -10.29 2.83 12.13
CA SER A 131 -11.24 2.59 11.05
C SER A 131 -10.56 2.62 9.68
N ILE A 132 -10.74 1.54 8.94
CA ILE A 132 -10.35 1.46 7.51
C ILE A 132 -11.00 2.58 6.70
N GLY A 133 -12.24 2.95 7.01
CA GLY A 133 -12.94 4.04 6.32
C GLY A 133 -12.27 5.40 6.51
N GLN A 134 -11.78 5.71 7.71
CA GLN A 134 -11.02 6.95 7.94
C GLN A 134 -9.67 6.93 7.22
N ALA A 135 -8.96 5.80 7.28
CA ALA A 135 -7.70 5.64 6.57
C ALA A 135 -7.89 5.75 5.06
N LYS A 136 -8.95 5.18 4.48
CA LYS A 136 -9.29 5.36 3.06
C LYS A 136 -9.43 6.84 2.68
N ARG A 137 -10.13 7.60 3.49
CA ARG A 137 -10.34 9.04 3.22
C ARG A 137 -9.04 9.84 3.30
N GLY A 138 -8.20 9.60 4.31
CA GLY A 138 -6.87 10.19 4.40
C GLY A 138 -6.02 9.85 3.18
N CYS A 139 -6.00 8.59 2.81
CA CYS A 139 -5.31 8.09 1.63
C CYS A 139 -5.80 8.76 0.33
N MET A 140 -7.11 8.89 0.13
CA MET A 140 -7.68 9.54 -1.06
C MET A 140 -7.31 11.02 -1.14
N LEU A 141 -7.28 11.74 -0.01
CA LEU A 141 -6.81 13.13 0.04
C LEU A 141 -5.35 13.22 -0.39
N ALA A 142 -4.49 12.39 0.18
CA ALA A 142 -3.07 12.36 -0.17
C ALA A 142 -2.87 12.02 -1.66
N LEU A 143 -3.64 11.07 -2.19
CA LEU A 143 -3.60 10.71 -3.61
C LEU A 143 -4.03 11.84 -4.52
N LYS A 144 -5.05 12.61 -4.14
CA LYS A 144 -5.48 13.78 -4.91
C LYS A 144 -4.39 14.85 -4.92
N GLU A 145 -3.84 15.19 -3.76
CA GLU A 145 -2.73 16.16 -3.67
C GLU A 145 -1.51 15.71 -4.47
N MET A 146 -1.18 14.41 -4.43
CA MET A 146 -0.09 13.84 -5.22
C MET A 146 -0.41 13.87 -6.73
N GLY A 147 -1.64 13.57 -7.12
CA GLY A 147 -2.10 13.59 -8.50
C GLY A 147 -2.06 14.99 -9.09
N ASP A 148 -2.47 15.99 -8.33
CA ASP A 148 -2.42 17.39 -8.74
C ASP A 148 -0.97 17.88 -8.97
N ASN A 149 -0.01 17.32 -8.23
CA ASN A 149 1.42 17.58 -8.41
C ASN A 149 2.10 16.69 -9.48
N ASN A 150 1.40 15.67 -9.98
CA ASN A 150 1.85 14.76 -11.03
C ASN A 150 0.85 14.74 -12.21
N PRO A 151 0.65 15.82 -12.97
CA PRO A 151 -0.39 15.91 -13.99
C PRO A 151 -0.23 14.80 -15.02
N GLY A 152 -1.30 14.01 -15.21
CA GLY A 152 -1.37 12.88 -16.14
C GLY A 152 -0.78 11.57 -15.62
N GLY A 153 -0.17 11.55 -14.42
CA GLY A 153 0.37 10.35 -13.81
C GLY A 153 -0.67 9.52 -13.07
N VAL A 154 -0.31 8.27 -12.79
CA VAL A 154 -1.05 7.39 -11.90
C VAL A 154 -0.42 7.45 -10.52
N VAL A 155 -1.23 7.59 -9.49
CA VAL A 155 -0.77 7.54 -8.09
C VAL A 155 -1.46 6.40 -7.37
N TYR A 156 -0.71 5.68 -6.55
CA TYR A 156 -1.22 4.55 -5.82
C TYR A 156 -1.18 4.82 -4.32
N GLY A 157 -2.25 4.43 -3.64
CA GLY A 157 -2.35 4.41 -2.20
C GLY A 157 -2.67 3.01 -1.70
N LEU A 158 -2.23 2.73 -0.50
CA LEU A 158 -2.53 1.49 0.21
C LEU A 158 -3.09 1.84 1.57
N VAL A 159 -4.15 1.15 1.93
CA VAL A 159 -4.78 1.29 3.26
C VAL A 159 -4.69 -0.05 3.96
N THR A 160 -4.29 -0.08 5.21
CA THR A 160 -4.12 -1.32 5.95
C THR A 160 -4.47 -1.21 7.42
N SER A 161 -5.00 -2.29 7.98
CA SER A 161 -5.11 -2.56 9.43
C SER A 161 -3.93 -3.39 9.96
N GLY A 162 -2.91 -3.62 9.12
CA GLY A 162 -1.81 -4.54 9.39
C GLY A 162 -2.03 -5.90 8.74
N ASP A 163 -3.15 -6.55 9.00
CA ASP A 163 -3.51 -7.86 8.46
C ASP A 163 -4.20 -7.80 7.10
N VAL A 164 -5.09 -6.83 6.91
CA VAL A 164 -5.82 -6.62 5.65
C VAL A 164 -5.33 -5.37 4.95
N TRP A 165 -5.17 -5.47 3.64
CA TRP A 165 -4.69 -4.39 2.78
C TRP A 165 -5.68 -4.13 1.66
N GLN A 166 -5.85 -2.86 1.30
CA GLN A 166 -6.55 -2.44 0.09
C GLN A 166 -5.71 -1.45 -0.70
N ILE A 167 -5.80 -1.54 -2.02
CA ILE A 167 -5.08 -0.67 -2.93
C ILE A 167 -6.06 0.31 -3.54
N ILE A 168 -5.68 1.57 -3.58
CA ILE A 168 -6.43 2.66 -4.20
C ILE A 168 -5.57 3.26 -5.29
N ARG A 169 -6.12 3.35 -6.50
CA ARG A 169 -5.50 4.03 -7.65
C ARG A 169 -6.22 5.34 -7.90
N TYR A 170 -5.48 6.41 -8.09
CA TYR A 170 -5.99 7.69 -8.57
C TYR A 170 -5.38 8.02 -9.92
N GLN A 171 -6.22 8.24 -10.92
CA GLN A 171 -5.82 8.57 -12.27
C GLN A 171 -6.91 9.39 -12.95
N ARG A 172 -6.56 10.55 -13.52
CA ARG A 172 -7.51 11.42 -14.26
C ARG A 172 -8.79 11.71 -13.47
N GLU A 173 -8.62 12.09 -12.20
CA GLU A 173 -9.72 12.42 -11.29
C GLU A 173 -10.63 11.23 -10.90
N ILE A 174 -10.25 10.02 -11.27
CA ILE A 174 -11.00 8.80 -10.94
C ILE A 174 -10.25 7.98 -9.89
N PHE A 175 -10.96 7.62 -8.83
CA PHE A 175 -10.49 6.64 -7.84
C PHE A 175 -11.00 5.25 -8.19
N THR A 176 -10.13 4.26 -8.07
CA THR A 176 -10.47 2.84 -8.21
C THR A 176 -9.87 2.11 -7.03
N GLN A 177 -10.59 1.18 -6.40
CA GLN A 177 -10.07 0.38 -5.29
C GLN A 177 -10.13 -1.12 -5.58
N THR A 178 -9.30 -1.88 -4.87
CA THR A 178 -9.34 -3.35 -4.93
C THR A 178 -10.25 -3.92 -3.87
N ASP A 179 -10.64 -5.20 -4.05
CA ASP A 179 -11.11 -6.01 -2.93
C ASP A 179 -10.04 -6.06 -1.83
N PRO A 180 -10.44 -6.28 -0.56
CA PRO A 180 -9.51 -6.48 0.54
C PRO A 180 -8.59 -7.68 0.29
N ILE A 181 -7.31 -7.53 0.59
CA ILE A 181 -6.27 -8.55 0.48
C ILE A 181 -5.87 -8.95 1.90
N GLU A 182 -6.09 -10.21 2.28
CA GLU A 182 -5.57 -10.74 3.54
C GLU A 182 -4.07 -11.00 3.39
N VAL A 183 -3.24 -10.13 3.97
CA VAL A 183 -1.77 -10.24 3.88
C VAL A 183 -1.21 -11.00 5.06
N VAL A 184 -1.82 -10.88 6.24
CA VAL A 184 -1.42 -11.60 7.44
C VAL A 184 -2.60 -12.42 7.97
N PHE A 185 -2.38 -13.70 8.25
CA PHE A 185 -3.39 -14.60 8.80
C PHE A 185 -2.77 -15.57 9.81
N ARG A 186 -3.57 -16.02 10.78
CA ARG A 186 -3.10 -16.76 11.97
C ARG A 186 -2.26 -18.01 11.70
N THR A 187 -2.44 -18.65 10.55
CA THR A 187 -1.79 -19.92 10.23
C THR A 187 -0.73 -19.78 9.14
N MET A 188 -0.27 -18.54 8.86
CA MET A 188 0.59 -18.30 7.70
C MET A 188 1.94 -18.99 7.79
N GLU A 189 2.53 -19.14 8.98
CA GLU A 189 3.81 -19.85 9.15
C GLU A 189 3.78 -21.28 8.59
N ARG A 190 2.61 -21.94 8.66
CA ARG A 190 2.38 -23.30 8.14
C ARG A 190 1.81 -23.32 6.72
N ASN A 191 1.50 -22.17 6.15
CA ASN A 191 0.81 -22.02 4.88
C ASN A 191 1.55 -21.09 3.91
N LYS A 192 2.87 -21.20 3.84
CA LYS A 192 3.71 -20.38 2.93
C LYS A 192 3.22 -20.44 1.48
N ALA A 193 2.84 -21.62 1.00
CA ALA A 193 2.34 -21.79 -0.37
C ALA A 193 1.05 -21.00 -0.62
N LYS A 194 0.11 -20.97 0.35
CA LYS A 194 -1.10 -20.14 0.27
C LYS A 194 -0.72 -18.66 0.21
N TRP A 195 0.18 -18.22 1.10
CA TRP A 195 0.60 -16.84 1.14
C TRP A 195 1.25 -16.39 -0.18
N LEU A 196 2.16 -17.19 -0.71
CA LEU A 196 2.81 -16.91 -2.00
C LEU A 196 1.82 -16.82 -3.16
N LYS A 197 0.76 -17.62 -3.12
CA LYS A 197 -0.26 -17.67 -4.17
C LYS A 197 -1.26 -16.50 -4.09
N GLU A 198 -1.74 -16.17 -2.89
CA GLU A 198 -2.90 -15.28 -2.69
C GLU A 198 -2.51 -13.90 -2.13
N SER A 199 -1.67 -13.87 -1.09
CA SER A 199 -1.33 -12.65 -0.35
C SER A 199 -0.15 -11.89 -0.95
N SER A 200 0.80 -12.58 -1.58
CA SER A 200 2.02 -12.00 -2.11
C SER A 200 1.79 -11.00 -3.27
N ILE A 201 0.57 -10.91 -3.76
CA ILE A 201 0.18 -9.92 -4.79
C ILE A 201 0.48 -8.49 -4.32
N ILE A 202 0.49 -8.23 -3.01
CA ILE A 202 0.87 -6.93 -2.46
C ILE A 202 2.32 -6.57 -2.80
N VAL A 203 3.21 -7.55 -2.82
CA VAL A 203 4.62 -7.35 -3.21
C VAL A 203 4.72 -7.00 -4.69
N ASN A 204 4.02 -7.74 -5.54
CA ASN A 204 3.96 -7.45 -6.98
C ASN A 204 3.46 -6.03 -7.23
N PHE A 205 2.40 -5.65 -6.50
CA PHE A 205 1.78 -4.36 -6.65
C PHE A 205 2.69 -3.21 -6.21
N LEU A 206 3.35 -3.33 -5.06
CA LEU A 206 4.30 -2.33 -4.58
C LEU A 206 5.50 -2.19 -5.52
N HIS A 207 6.00 -3.29 -6.04
CA HIS A 207 7.02 -3.23 -7.10
C HIS A 207 6.50 -2.54 -8.36
N ALA A 208 5.27 -2.80 -8.75
CA ALA A 208 4.62 -2.12 -9.85
C ALA A 208 4.53 -0.61 -9.62
N ALA A 209 4.01 -0.21 -8.45
CA ALA A 209 3.89 1.19 -8.06
C ALA A 209 5.25 1.92 -8.04
N LEU A 210 6.29 1.28 -7.51
CA LEU A 210 7.65 1.84 -7.50
C LEU A 210 8.25 2.05 -8.89
N ARG A 211 7.76 1.30 -9.87
CA ARG A 211 8.22 1.35 -11.27
C ARG A 211 7.41 2.26 -12.15
N SER A 212 6.12 2.36 -11.86
CA SER A 212 5.28 3.38 -12.47
C SER A 212 5.92 4.72 -12.08
N GLU A 213 6.83 5.17 -12.91
CA GLU A 213 7.43 6.47 -12.73
C GLU A 213 6.31 7.47 -12.87
N GLY A 214 5.57 7.93 -11.96
CA GLY A 214 4.54 8.96 -12.16
C GLY A 214 4.85 9.78 -13.44
N PHE A 215 4.71 9.14 -14.61
CA PHE A 215 5.25 9.62 -15.86
C PHE A 215 4.46 10.83 -16.29
N VAL A 216 5.13 11.95 -16.31
CA VAL A 216 4.89 12.93 -17.35
C VAL A 216 5.74 12.45 -18.53
N ALA A 217 5.10 11.94 -19.59
CA ALA A 217 5.75 11.89 -20.89
C ALA A 217 6.22 13.31 -21.21
N ALA A 218 7.51 13.42 -21.49
CA ALA A 218 8.07 14.65 -22.00
C ALA A 218 7.44 15.01 -23.36
#